data_df2999af7cae1770675e29cd7fc321b2
#
_entry.id   df2999af7cae1770675e29cd7fc321b2
#
_cell.length_a   1.000
_cell.length_b   1.000
_cell.length_c   1.000
_cell.angle_alpha   90.00
_cell.angle_beta   90.00
_cell.angle_gamma   90.00
#
_symmetry.space_group_name_H-M   'P 1'
#
loop_
_entity.id
_entity.type
_entity.pdbx_description
1 polymer ?
#
loop_
_entity_poly.entity_id
_entity_poly.type
_entity_poly.pdbx_seq_one_letter_code
_entity_poly.pdbx_strand_id
1 'polypeptide(L)' 'MNENKVKWHPYPKEKPLVKDNDKVEDYLVTIRHKKETFVINASFHPFYKQFFQEYMISDLDKYVIAWAELPEPYKED' A
#
# COMPACT_ATOMS: atom_id res chain seq x y z
N MET A 1 8.42 -4.25 23.63
CA MET A 1 8.11 -3.76 23.07
C MET A 1 7.89 -3.84 21.83
N ASN A 2 7.21 -3.80 21.21
CA ASN A 2 7.07 -3.97 20.08
C ASN A 2 7.07 -2.90 19.31
N GLU A 3 7.90 -2.77 18.72
CA GLU A 3 8.08 -1.71 18.12
C GLU A 3 7.72 -1.75 16.78
N ASN A 4 7.23 -2.77 16.30
CA ASN A 4 6.98 -2.90 14.89
C ASN A 4 5.58 -2.54 14.53
N LYS A 5 5.04 -1.59 15.20
CA LYS A 5 3.71 -1.18 14.86
C LYS A 5 3.70 -0.48 13.54
N VAL A 6 2.82 -0.89 12.68
CA VAL A 6 2.64 -0.28 11.39
C VAL A 6 1.62 0.84 11.53
N LYS A 7 1.92 1.99 10.97
CA LYS A 7 0.98 3.10 11.02
C LYS A 7 0.12 3.05 9.79
N TRP A 8 -1.10 2.57 9.94
CA TRP A 8 -2.01 2.43 8.83
C TRP A 8 -2.78 3.72 8.57
N HIS A 9 -2.94 4.04 7.32
CA HIS A 9 -3.72 5.20 6.88
C HIS A 9 -4.97 4.69 6.20
N PRO A 10 -6.15 5.11 6.62
CA PRO A 10 -7.37 4.62 5.99
C PRO A 10 -7.45 5.08 4.54
N TYR A 11 -7.89 4.20 3.68
CA TYR A 11 -7.96 4.46 2.25
C TYR A 11 -9.40 4.26 1.78
N PRO A 12 -9.92 5.07 0.92
CA PRO A 12 -9.27 6.15 0.16
C PRO A 12 -9.31 7.52 0.86
N LYS A 13 -9.70 7.56 2.11
CA LYS A 13 -9.78 8.82 2.82
C LYS A 13 -8.45 9.54 2.82
N GLU A 14 -7.36 8.81 3.00
CA GLU A 14 -6.03 9.36 2.93
C GLU A 14 -5.30 8.62 1.83
N LYS A 15 -4.75 9.37 0.88
CA LYS A 15 -3.98 8.76 -0.19
C LYS A 15 -2.51 9.09 -0.04
N PRO A 16 -1.62 8.21 -0.49
CA PRO A 16 -0.20 8.52 -0.45
C PRO A 16 0.10 9.81 -1.21
N LEU A 17 1.03 10.59 -0.68
CA LEU A 17 1.45 11.79 -1.37
C LEU A 17 2.35 11.40 -2.52
N VAL A 18 2.07 11.96 -3.70
CA VAL A 18 2.89 11.74 -4.86
C VAL A 18 3.95 12.83 -4.89
N LYS A 19 5.20 12.44 -4.71
CA LYS A 19 6.29 13.38 -4.72
C LYS A 19 6.92 13.52 -6.09
N ASP A 20 6.81 12.49 -6.91
CA ASP A 20 7.41 12.49 -8.24
C ASP A 20 6.42 11.82 -9.17
N ASN A 21 5.87 12.57 -10.12
CA ASN A 21 4.85 12.02 -11.02
C ASN A 21 5.38 10.95 -11.95
N ASP A 22 6.67 10.82 -12.07
CA ASP A 22 7.25 9.81 -12.94
C ASP A 22 7.67 8.56 -12.18
N LYS A 23 7.36 8.48 -10.90
CA LYS A 23 7.85 7.38 -10.10
C LYS A 23 6.73 6.66 -9.39
N VAL A 24 6.69 5.36 -9.57
CA VAL A 24 5.75 4.50 -8.87
C VAL A 24 6.38 4.10 -7.53
N GLU A 25 5.64 4.27 -6.46
CA GLU A 25 6.13 3.89 -5.14
C GLU A 25 5.34 2.71 -4.64
N ASP A 26 6.00 1.86 -3.84
CA ASP A 26 5.36 0.69 -3.28
C ASP A 26 5.01 0.91 -1.82
N TYR A 27 3.92 0.28 -1.41
CA TYR A 27 3.42 0.41 -0.05
C TYR A 27 2.88 -0.93 0.42
N LEU A 28 2.72 -1.07 1.72
CA LEU A 28 1.92 -2.14 2.27
C LEU A 28 0.46 -1.72 2.15
N VAL A 29 -0.40 -2.65 1.78
CA VAL A 29 -1.83 -2.35 1.77
C VAL A 29 -2.58 -3.47 2.46
N THR A 30 -3.65 -3.10 3.14
CA THR A 30 -4.59 -4.06 3.70
C THR A 30 -5.75 -4.16 2.73
N ILE A 31 -6.06 -5.37 2.32
CA ILE A 31 -7.12 -5.64 1.38
C ILE A 31 -8.23 -6.39 2.10
N ARG A 32 -9.46 -5.97 1.85
CA ARG A 32 -10.60 -6.76 2.29
C ARG A 32 -11.31 -7.29 1.05
N HIS A 33 -11.33 -8.60 0.91
CA HIS A 33 -11.97 -9.23 -0.23
C HIS A 33 -12.83 -10.36 0.28
N LYS A 34 -14.10 -10.28 0.00
CA LYS A 34 -15.11 -11.19 0.52
C LYS A 34 -15.12 -11.07 2.03
N LYS A 35 -14.80 -11.98 2.79
CA LYS A 35 -14.80 -11.82 4.23
C LYS A 35 -13.42 -11.94 4.82
N GLU A 36 -12.42 -11.81 3.97
CA GLU A 36 -11.05 -11.98 4.42
C GLU A 36 -10.28 -10.70 4.29
N THR A 37 -9.36 -10.51 5.20
CA THR A 37 -8.50 -9.32 5.24
C THR A 37 -7.06 -9.79 5.27
N PHE A 38 -6.23 -9.23 4.43
CA PHE A 38 -4.84 -9.62 4.42
C PHE A 38 -3.97 -8.46 3.93
N VAL A 39 -2.68 -8.59 4.14
CA VAL A 39 -1.71 -7.53 3.83
C VAL A 39 -0.84 -7.98 2.68
N ILE A 40 -0.66 -7.12 1.69
CA ILE A 40 0.24 -7.39 0.58
C ILE A 40 1.00 -6.12 0.24
N ASN A 41 2.02 -6.25 -0.60
CA ASN A 41 2.68 -5.11 -1.19
C ASN A 41 1.90 -4.70 -2.42
N ALA A 42 1.80 -3.41 -2.66
CA ALA A 42 1.18 -2.92 -3.87
C ALA A 42 1.84 -1.61 -4.29
N SER A 43 1.72 -1.27 -5.54
CA SER A 43 2.27 -0.05 -6.08
C SER A 43 1.19 1.01 -6.18
N PHE A 44 1.57 2.26 -6.02
CA PHE A 44 0.62 3.37 -6.14
C PHE A 44 0.98 4.16 -7.40
N HIS A 45 0.02 4.23 -8.32
CA HIS A 45 0.25 4.91 -9.59
C HIS A 45 0.16 6.41 -9.39
N PRO A 46 1.21 7.15 -9.72
CA PRO A 46 1.22 8.59 -9.41
C PRO A 46 0.21 9.40 -10.21
N PHE A 47 -0.10 8.96 -11.42
CA PHE A 47 -1.04 9.70 -12.25
C PHE A 47 -2.48 9.31 -11.95
N TYR A 48 -2.78 8.02 -11.92
CA TYR A 48 -4.15 7.59 -11.68
C TYR A 48 -4.51 7.62 -10.19
N LYS A 49 -3.51 7.71 -9.32
CA LYS A 49 -3.75 7.79 -7.88
C LYS A 49 -4.51 6.57 -7.39
N GLN A 50 -4.11 5.41 -7.83
CA GLN A 50 -4.73 4.16 -7.46
C GLN A 50 -3.67 3.12 -7.20
N PHE A 51 -3.98 2.18 -6.31
CA PHE A 51 -3.10 1.04 -6.07
C PHE A 51 -3.30 -0.02 -7.14
N PHE A 52 -2.22 -0.70 -7.47
CA PHE A 52 -2.28 -1.77 -8.45
C PHE A 52 -1.20 -2.80 -8.15
N GLN A 53 -1.36 -3.97 -8.75
CA GLN A 53 -0.37 -5.02 -8.68
C GLN A 53 -0.51 -5.84 -9.94
N GLU A 54 0.62 -6.24 -10.52
CA GLU A 54 0.59 -6.82 -11.85
C GLU A 54 0.06 -8.24 -11.88
N TYR A 55 0.26 -8.99 -10.83
CA TYR A 55 0.03 -10.42 -10.91
C TYR A 55 -1.12 -10.92 -10.09
N MET A 56 -1.91 -10.07 -9.52
CA MET A 56 -2.94 -10.56 -8.65
C MET A 56 -4.30 -10.08 -9.08
N ILE A 57 -4.95 -9.30 -8.28
CA ILE A 57 -6.33 -8.95 -8.50
C ILE A 57 -6.42 -7.76 -9.43
N SER A 58 -7.19 -7.88 -10.49
CA SER A 58 -7.46 -6.69 -11.28
C SER A 58 -8.38 -5.80 -10.47
N ASP A 59 -8.27 -4.51 -10.66
CA ASP A 59 -9.04 -3.53 -9.91
C ASP A 59 -8.73 -3.63 -8.41
N LEU A 60 -7.47 -3.87 -8.10
CA LEU A 60 -7.05 -4.02 -6.71
C LEU A 60 -7.49 -2.85 -5.86
N ASP A 61 -7.45 -1.65 -6.41
CA ASP A 61 -7.68 -0.43 -5.65
C ASP A 61 -9.00 -0.44 -4.88
N LYS A 62 -10.03 -1.04 -5.46
CA LYS A 62 -11.33 -1.00 -4.81
C LYS A 62 -11.41 -1.90 -3.58
N TYR A 63 -10.43 -2.78 -3.39
CA TYR A 63 -10.41 -3.65 -2.22
C TYR A 63 -9.49 -3.13 -1.12
N VAL A 64 -8.73 -2.08 -1.38
CA VAL A 64 -7.79 -1.54 -0.39
C VAL A 64 -8.56 -0.74 0.64
N ILE A 65 -8.35 -1.06 1.91
CA ILE A 65 -8.99 -0.31 2.99
C ILE A 65 -7.99 0.52 3.80
N ALA A 66 -6.70 0.21 3.67
CA ALA A 66 -5.68 0.98 4.38
C ALA A 66 -4.33 0.74 3.72
N TRP A 67 -3.42 1.67 3.92
CA TRP A 67 -2.05 1.53 3.40
C TRP A 67 -1.06 2.03 4.44
N ALA A 68 0.17 1.61 4.29
CA ALA A 68 1.25 2.04 5.16
C ALA A 68 2.55 2.03 4.39
N GLU A 69 3.52 2.77 4.88
CA GLU A 69 4.81 2.79 4.24
C GLU A 69 5.56 1.51 4.52
N LEU A 70 6.36 1.08 3.55
CA LEU A 70 7.17 -0.11 3.74
C LEU A 70 8.22 0.16 4.79
N PRO A 71 8.56 -0.85 5.59
CA PRO A 71 9.65 -0.67 6.54
C PRO A 71 10.97 -0.56 5.79
N GLU A 72 11.94 0.04 6.44
CA GLU A 72 13.25 0.13 5.84
C GLU A 72 13.89 -1.24 5.82
N PRO A 73 14.71 -1.50 4.81
CA PRO A 73 15.38 -2.80 4.77
C PRO A 73 16.35 -2.94 5.94
N TYR A 74 16.62 -4.17 6.27
CA TYR A 74 17.62 -4.48 7.29
C TYR A 74 18.97 -3.91 6.85
N LYS A 75 19.65 -3.28 7.76
CA LYS A 75 20.95 -2.71 7.46
C LYS A 75 22.03 -3.54 8.10
N GLU A 76 23.01 -3.89 7.30
CA GLU A 76 24.14 -4.63 7.82
C GLU A 76 25.24 -3.67 8.16
N ASP A 77 26.01 -3.98 9.16
CA ASP A 77 27.13 -3.16 9.54
C ASP A 77 28.41 -3.55 8.83
#